data_0a5627526e8d072c3127fe7a95d61499
#
_entry.id   0a5627526e8d072c3127fe7a95d61499
#
_cell.length_a   1.000
_cell.length_b   1.000
_cell.length_c   1.000
_cell.angle_alpha   90.00
_cell.angle_beta   90.00
_cell.angle_gamma   90.00
#
_symmetry.space_group_name_H-M   'P 1'
#
loop_
_entity.id
_entity.type
_entity.pdbx_description
1 polymer ?
#
loop_
_entity_poly.entity_id
_entity_poly.type
_entity_poly.pdbx_seq_one_letter_code
_entity_poly.pdbx_strand_id
1 'polypeptide(L)'
;MTNYNETTNMKDILQDIIANKRIEVERQKQAVRLQTLLGMGGERLEHPARSMRAALAASSSGIIAEFKRKSPSKGWLHPDAAIADVLPAYEKGGASA
;
A
#
# COMPACT_ATOMS: atom_id res chain seq x y z
N MET A 1 20.80 -26.62 15.19
CA MET A 1 20.58 -25.41 15.98
C MET A 1 19.77 -24.42 15.21
N THR A 2 18.62 -24.23 15.69
CA THR A 2 17.53 -23.57 15.07
C THR A 2 17.75 -22.08 14.91
N ASN A 3 17.32 -21.57 13.80
CA ASN A 3 17.27 -20.20 13.36
C ASN A 3 16.41 -19.28 14.26
N TYR A 4 16.60 -19.36 15.57
CA TYR A 4 15.95 -18.45 16.51
C TYR A 4 16.26 -16.99 16.19
N ASN A 5 17.45 -16.73 15.67
CA ASN A 5 17.87 -15.38 15.32
C ASN A 5 17.15 -14.83 14.09
N GLU A 6 16.85 -15.64 13.09
CA GLU A 6 16.12 -15.19 11.90
C GLU A 6 14.68 -14.85 12.21
N THR A 7 14.01 -15.66 13.03
CA THR A 7 12.62 -15.40 13.44
C THR A 7 12.52 -14.16 14.32
N THR A 8 13.51 -13.94 15.20
CA THR A 8 13.59 -12.76 16.05
C THR A 8 13.85 -11.51 15.22
N ASN A 9 14.76 -11.57 14.22
CA ASN A 9 15.04 -10.46 13.31
C ASN A 9 13.81 -10.06 12.47
N MET A 10 13.01 -11.00 12.00
CA MET A 10 11.77 -10.71 11.28
C MET A 10 10.73 -10.00 12.17
N LYS A 11 10.60 -10.42 13.44
CA LYS A 11 9.74 -9.74 14.41
C LYS A 11 10.24 -8.34 14.70
N ASP A 12 11.54 -8.14 14.85
CA ASP A 12 12.13 -6.85 15.13
C ASP A 12 11.92 -5.88 13.96
N ILE A 13 12.09 -6.34 12.71
CA ILE A 13 11.82 -5.53 11.52
C ILE A 13 10.35 -5.10 11.47
N LEU A 14 9.42 -6.00 11.70
CA LEU A 14 8.00 -5.68 11.71
C LEU A 14 7.65 -4.71 12.84
N GLN A 15 8.19 -4.93 14.03
CA GLN A 15 8.00 -4.05 15.17
C GLN A 15 8.55 -2.65 14.91
N ASP A 16 9.71 -2.54 14.29
CA ASP A 16 10.32 -1.27 13.90
C ASP A 16 9.47 -0.53 12.88
N ILE A 17 8.95 -1.23 11.88
CA ILE A 17 8.03 -0.67 10.89
C ILE A 17 6.76 -0.14 11.56
N ILE A 18 6.17 -0.91 12.47
CA ILE A 18 4.96 -0.52 13.21
C ILE A 18 5.23 0.69 14.11
N ALA A 19 6.34 0.68 14.85
CA ALA A 19 6.72 1.79 15.71
C ALA A 19 6.90 3.08 14.91
N ASN A 20 7.58 3.01 13.80
CA ASN A 20 7.78 4.15 12.91
C ASN A 20 6.44 4.63 12.30
N LYS A 21 5.58 3.71 11.91
CA LYS A 21 4.27 4.05 11.37
C LYS A 21 3.37 4.75 12.41
N ARG A 22 3.43 4.36 13.65
CA ARG A 22 2.70 5.03 14.74
C ARG A 22 3.13 6.48 14.90
N ILE A 23 4.43 6.74 14.85
CA ILE A 23 4.97 8.11 14.91
C ILE A 23 4.51 8.92 13.71
N GLU A 24 4.60 8.35 12.52
CA GLU A 24 4.18 8.97 11.26
C GLU A 24 2.69 9.35 11.29
N VAL A 25 1.84 8.40 11.68
CA VAL A 25 0.39 8.62 11.78
C VAL A 25 0.07 9.71 12.80
N GLU A 26 0.72 9.72 13.96
CA GLU A 26 0.49 10.73 14.98
C GLU A 26 0.88 12.12 14.48
N ARG A 27 2.01 12.26 13.79
CA ARG A 27 2.41 13.53 13.17
C ARG A 27 1.40 13.99 12.11
N GLN A 28 0.89 13.07 11.30
CA GLN A 28 -0.12 13.38 10.28
C GLN A 28 -1.43 13.87 10.92
N LYS A 29 -1.87 13.23 12.00
CA LYS A 29 -3.06 13.65 12.75
C LYS A 29 -2.91 15.04 13.37
N GLN A 30 -1.73 15.37 13.85
CA GLN A 30 -1.43 16.69 14.38
C GLN A 30 -1.38 17.77 13.29
N ALA A 31 -0.83 17.43 12.13
CA ALA A 31 -0.72 18.33 10.99
C ALA A 31 -2.07 18.62 10.34
N VAL A 32 -2.91 17.59 10.19
CA VAL A 32 -4.22 17.70 9.54
C VAL A 32 -5.27 17.01 10.42
N ARG A 33 -6.18 17.78 10.98
CA ARG A 33 -7.29 17.26 11.78
C ARG A 33 -8.27 16.48 10.89
N LEU A 34 -8.97 15.51 11.48
CA LEU A 34 -9.96 14.70 10.78
C LEU A 34 -11.02 15.56 10.07
N GLN A 35 -11.53 16.58 10.73
CA GLN A 35 -12.52 17.48 10.13
C GLN A 35 -11.97 18.22 8.91
N THR A 36 -10.72 18.65 8.97
CA THR A 36 -10.03 19.29 7.83
C THR A 36 -9.87 18.30 6.69
N LEU A 37 -9.46 17.07 6.99
CA LEU A 37 -9.28 16.00 6.00
C LEU A 37 -10.61 15.65 5.31
N LEU A 38 -11.70 15.55 6.06
CA LEU A 38 -13.03 15.32 5.52
C LEU A 38 -13.49 16.45 4.60
N GLY A 39 -13.22 17.72 5.00
CA GLY A 39 -13.49 18.88 4.16
C GLY A 39 -12.67 18.88 2.86
N MET A 40 -11.41 18.48 2.92
CA MET A 40 -10.55 18.35 1.74
C MET A 40 -11.00 17.22 0.80
N GLY A 41 -11.62 16.18 1.34
CA GLY A 41 -12.18 15.08 0.56
C GLY A 41 -13.32 15.53 -0.36
N GLY A 42 -14.17 16.46 0.13
CA GLY A 42 -15.24 17.08 -0.64
C GLY A 42 -16.04 16.08 -1.48
N GLU A 43 -16.16 16.37 -2.77
CA GLU A 43 -16.89 15.54 -3.72
C GLU A 43 -16.35 14.10 -3.85
N ARG A 44 -15.09 13.87 -3.56
CA ARG A 44 -14.50 12.52 -3.63
C ARG A 44 -15.12 11.56 -2.62
N LEU A 45 -15.62 12.07 -1.50
CA LEU A 45 -16.31 11.26 -0.49
C LEU A 45 -17.72 10.85 -0.90
N GLU A 46 -18.31 11.56 -1.87
CA GLU A 46 -19.63 11.27 -2.41
C GLU A 46 -19.61 10.15 -3.46
N HIS A 47 -18.43 9.86 -4.02
CA HIS A 47 -18.26 8.78 -4.98
C HIS A 47 -17.88 7.48 -4.28
N PRO A 48 -18.57 6.37 -4.58
CA PRO A 48 -18.21 5.08 -4.01
C PRO A 48 -16.82 4.66 -4.49
N ALA A 49 -16.05 4.07 -3.58
CA ALA A 49 -14.76 3.47 -3.92
C ALA A 49 -14.99 2.27 -4.86
N ARG A 50 -14.02 2.00 -5.73
CA ARG A 50 -14.02 0.78 -6.54
C ARG A 50 -13.93 -0.44 -5.62
N SER A 51 -14.69 -1.49 -5.93
CA SER A 51 -14.70 -2.70 -5.13
C SER A 51 -13.63 -3.69 -5.62
N MET A 52 -12.58 -3.89 -4.84
CA MET A 52 -11.58 -4.93 -5.09
C MET A 52 -12.22 -6.33 -5.04
N ARG A 53 -13.13 -6.55 -4.11
CA ARG A 53 -13.86 -7.81 -4.00
C ARG A 53 -14.64 -8.13 -5.27
N ALA A 54 -15.38 -7.16 -5.81
CA ALA A 54 -16.14 -7.34 -7.04
C ALA A 54 -15.21 -7.58 -8.25
N ALA A 55 -14.10 -6.86 -8.34
CA ALA A 55 -13.11 -7.03 -9.40
C ALA A 55 -12.51 -8.44 -9.38
N LEU A 56 -12.15 -8.96 -8.21
CA LEU A 56 -11.62 -10.32 -8.06
C LEU A 56 -12.66 -11.38 -8.38
N ALA A 57 -13.91 -11.20 -7.94
CA ALA A 57 -14.99 -12.14 -8.20
C ALA A 57 -15.38 -12.22 -9.69
N ALA A 58 -15.33 -11.09 -10.40
CA ALA A 58 -15.66 -11.03 -11.82
C ALA A 58 -14.52 -11.47 -12.75
N SER A 59 -13.31 -11.56 -12.22
CA SER A 59 -12.10 -11.84 -13.01
C SER A 59 -11.84 -13.35 -13.14
N SER A 60 -11.36 -13.76 -14.31
CA SER A 60 -10.92 -15.14 -14.55
C SER A 60 -9.54 -15.44 -13.97
N SER A 61 -8.69 -14.43 -13.78
CA SER A 61 -7.32 -14.62 -13.28
C SER A 61 -7.23 -14.65 -11.76
N GLY A 62 -8.00 -13.80 -11.06
CA GLY A 62 -7.91 -13.64 -9.62
C GLY A 62 -6.57 -13.09 -9.14
N ILE A 63 -5.79 -12.45 -10.01
CA ILE A 63 -4.45 -11.97 -9.70
C ILE A 63 -4.51 -10.55 -9.16
N ILE A 64 -3.88 -10.35 -7.99
CA ILE A 64 -3.57 -9.02 -7.46
C ILE A 64 -2.12 -8.72 -7.81
N ALA A 65 -1.90 -7.67 -8.61
CA ALA A 65 -0.57 -7.24 -9.02
C ALA A 65 -0.17 -5.96 -8.28
N GLU A 66 0.82 -6.06 -7.42
CA GLU A 66 1.34 -4.93 -6.66
C GLU A 66 2.51 -4.27 -7.39
N PHE A 67 2.43 -2.95 -7.58
CA PHE A 67 3.55 -2.15 -8.04
C PHE A 67 4.20 -1.42 -6.87
N LYS A 68 5.41 -1.83 -6.54
CA LYS A 68 6.18 -1.28 -5.43
C LYS A 68 7.47 -0.64 -5.95
N ARG A 69 7.64 0.65 -5.72
CA ARG A 69 8.86 1.37 -6.13
C ARG A 69 9.91 1.44 -5.04
N LYS A 70 9.50 1.34 -3.78
CA LYS A 70 10.38 1.46 -2.63
C LYS A 70 9.93 0.52 -1.51
N SER A 71 10.87 -0.06 -0.79
CA SER A 71 10.57 -0.86 0.40
C SER A 71 11.42 -0.44 1.59
N PRO A 72 10.94 -0.67 2.84
CA PRO A 72 11.72 -0.35 4.04
C PRO A 72 13.05 -1.08 4.12
N SER A 73 13.12 -2.33 3.62
CA SER A 73 14.31 -3.17 3.73
C SER A 73 15.32 -2.95 2.60
N LYS A 74 14.85 -2.65 1.39
CA LYS A 74 15.69 -2.55 0.19
C LYS A 74 15.84 -1.13 -0.37
N GLY A 75 15.08 -0.16 0.16
CA GLY A 75 15.06 1.19 -0.38
C GLY A 75 14.40 1.25 -1.77
N TRP A 76 14.97 2.04 -2.66
CA TRP A 76 14.43 2.20 -4.00
C TRP A 76 14.62 0.95 -4.85
N LEU A 77 13.51 0.46 -5.43
CA LEU A 77 13.48 -0.68 -6.35
C LEU A 77 13.35 -0.22 -7.79
N HIS A 78 12.44 0.70 -8.05
CA HIS A 78 12.15 1.24 -9.39
C HIS A 78 11.89 2.75 -9.31
N PRO A 79 12.93 3.57 -9.08
CA PRO A 79 12.74 5.01 -8.85
C PRO A 79 12.19 5.75 -10.09
N ASP A 80 12.54 5.27 -11.29
CA ASP A 80 12.18 5.92 -12.55
C ASP A 80 10.88 5.40 -13.18
N ALA A 81 10.29 4.34 -12.61
CA ALA A 81 9.06 3.78 -13.12
C ALA A 81 7.83 4.62 -12.74
N ALA A 82 6.97 4.88 -13.69
CA ALA A 82 5.75 5.65 -13.49
C ALA A 82 4.52 4.75 -13.34
N ILE A 83 3.67 5.07 -12.39
CA ILE A 83 2.41 4.34 -12.14
C ILE A 83 1.55 4.30 -13.39
N ALA A 84 1.46 5.43 -14.12
CA ALA A 84 0.65 5.55 -15.33
C ALA A 84 1.09 4.63 -16.47
N ASP A 85 2.34 4.18 -16.47
CA ASP A 85 2.86 3.26 -17.47
C ASP A 85 2.70 1.80 -17.04
N VAL A 86 2.93 1.51 -15.74
CA VAL A 86 2.98 0.15 -15.21
C VAL A 86 1.60 -0.43 -14.96
N LEU A 87 0.69 0.31 -14.31
CA LEU A 87 -0.62 -0.23 -13.94
C LEU A 87 -1.50 -0.59 -15.13
N PRO A 88 -1.57 0.21 -16.21
CA PRO A 88 -2.29 -0.21 -17.40
C PRO A 88 -1.73 -1.47 -18.04
N ALA A 89 -0.41 -1.68 -17.98
CA ALA A 89 0.22 -2.90 -18.45
C ALA A 89 -0.17 -4.13 -17.61
N TYR A 90 -0.28 -3.98 -16.30
CA TYR A 90 -0.78 -5.03 -15.41
C TYR A 90 -2.22 -5.41 -15.73
N GLU A 91 -3.08 -4.43 -15.92
CA GLU A 91 -4.49 -4.64 -16.29
C GLU A 91 -4.59 -5.35 -17.64
N LYS A 92 -3.86 -4.88 -18.64
CA LYS A 92 -3.80 -5.50 -19.97
C LYS A 92 -3.27 -6.93 -19.92
N GLY A 93 -2.35 -7.22 -19.01
CA GLY A 93 -1.80 -8.55 -18.78
C GLY A 93 -2.74 -9.51 -18.05
N GLY A 94 -3.89 -9.03 -17.55
CA GLY A 94 -4.90 -9.85 -16.91
C GLY A 94 -5.00 -9.72 -15.39
N ALA A 95 -4.32 -8.76 -14.77
CA ALA A 95 -4.49 -8.50 -13.35
C ALA A 95 -5.91 -8.03 -13.04
N SER A 96 -6.48 -8.57 -11.95
CA SER A 96 -7.85 -8.22 -11.51
C SER A 96 -7.86 -7.02 -10.58
N ALA A 97 -6.78 -6.85 -9.83
CA ALA A 97 -6.60 -5.77 -8.88
C ALA A 97 -5.12 -5.48 -8.67
#